data_7f23ee3ec8a1ec5e8b7032de3ec542dc
#
_entry.id   7f23ee3ec8a1ec5e8b7032de3ec542dc
#
_cell.length_a   1.000
_cell.length_b   1.000
_cell.length_c   1.000
_cell.angle_alpha   90.00
_cell.angle_beta   90.00
_cell.angle_gamma   90.00
#
_symmetry.space_group_name_H-M   'P 1'
#
loop_
_entity.id
_entity.type
_entity.pdbx_description
1 polymer ?
#
loop_
_entity_poly.entity_id
_entity_poly.type
_entity_poly.pdbx_seq_one_letter_code
_entity_poly.pdbx_strand_id
1 'polypeptide(L)'
;ALAAALAYIFNGYILNYCMAQNSFLRLFIVLPMILLGVYNVTKKNRYGIFVLAVLYNITLGPLNIYTIGIVLIFCFCMAYIFSDRKKGVADFFSYIWKPVLIYILEMLVMAVFLIPTMYKVVSGGRIGNASINFQWLYDVSYYRSLFHGLVGVDEIGIHGYIGVTTIAILAVVCLVIKGNKSLLEKELCVCGVAALLIAIFPIGSYLFNGGIGFNHRFLFIIAFYLCID
;
A
#
# COMPACT_ATOMS: atom_id res chain seq x y z
N ALA A 1 -17.40 -9.18 6.54
CA ALA A 1 -16.94 -7.87 7.05
C ALA A 1 -16.27 -7.97 8.42
N LEU A 2 -16.91 -8.54 9.47
CA LEU A 2 -16.31 -8.62 10.82
C LEU A 2 -15.07 -9.51 10.85
N ALA A 3 -15.11 -10.69 10.22
CA ALA A 3 -13.97 -11.61 10.16
C ALA A 3 -12.76 -10.98 9.45
N ALA A 4 -12.98 -10.28 8.33
CA ALA A 4 -11.95 -9.54 7.62
C ALA A 4 -11.35 -8.43 8.48
N ALA A 5 -12.17 -7.67 9.20
CA ALA A 5 -11.71 -6.63 10.10
C ALA A 5 -10.86 -7.21 11.27
N LEU A 6 -11.29 -8.33 11.86
CA LEU A 6 -10.54 -9.01 12.90
C LEU A 6 -9.22 -9.57 12.37
N ALA A 7 -9.22 -10.23 11.21
CA ALA A 7 -8.00 -10.71 10.56
C ALA A 7 -7.02 -9.56 10.26
N TYR A 8 -7.53 -8.41 9.85
CA TYR A 8 -6.72 -7.23 9.60
C TYR A 8 -6.10 -6.65 10.88
N ILE A 9 -6.86 -6.57 11.98
CA ILE A 9 -6.35 -6.03 13.26
C ILE A 9 -5.33 -6.97 13.91
N PHE A 10 -5.50 -8.29 13.77
CA PHE A 10 -4.65 -9.30 14.40
C PHE A 10 -3.63 -9.92 13.44
N ASN A 11 -3.23 -9.23 12.37
CA ASN A 11 -2.16 -9.73 11.52
C ASN A 11 -0.77 -9.53 12.14
N GLY A 12 0.22 -10.28 11.65
CA GLY A 12 1.59 -10.27 12.19
C GLY A 12 2.28 -8.91 12.11
N TYR A 13 1.93 -8.07 11.13
CA TYR A 13 2.50 -6.73 11.02
C TYR A 13 2.06 -5.84 12.19
N ILE A 14 0.78 -5.85 12.58
CA ILE A 14 0.29 -5.08 13.73
C ILE A 14 0.86 -5.64 15.01
N LEU A 15 0.79 -6.95 15.21
CA LEU A 15 1.20 -7.59 16.46
C LEU A 15 2.70 -7.44 16.74
N ASN A 16 3.55 -7.51 15.74
CA ASN A 16 4.99 -7.41 15.93
C ASN A 16 5.54 -6.02 15.67
N TYR A 17 5.30 -5.48 14.48
CA TYR A 17 5.97 -4.26 14.07
C TYR A 17 5.33 -2.99 14.61
N CYS A 18 4.00 -2.91 14.60
CA CYS A 18 3.29 -1.74 15.12
C CYS A 18 3.35 -1.64 16.63
N MET A 19 3.39 -2.78 17.34
CA MET A 19 3.57 -2.80 18.79
C MET A 19 4.96 -2.30 19.21
N ALA A 20 5.98 -2.61 18.41
CA ALA A 20 7.34 -2.10 18.63
C ALA A 20 7.52 -0.63 18.18
N GLN A 21 6.78 -0.20 17.15
CA GLN A 21 6.90 1.14 16.59
C GLN A 21 5.51 1.74 16.27
N ASN A 22 4.90 2.42 17.22
CA ASN A 22 3.55 3.00 17.14
C ASN A 22 3.31 3.92 15.93
N SER A 23 4.38 4.51 15.35
CA SER A 23 4.26 5.37 14.16
C SER A 23 3.69 4.63 12.95
N PHE A 24 3.91 3.31 12.86
CA PHE A 24 3.42 2.49 11.73
C PHE A 24 1.97 2.05 11.89
N LEU A 25 1.42 2.02 13.10
CA LEU A 25 0.00 1.75 13.32
C LEU A 25 -0.90 2.74 12.57
N ARG A 26 -0.44 3.97 12.41
CA ARG A 26 -1.17 5.02 11.68
C ARG A 26 -1.39 4.68 10.20
N LEU A 27 -0.44 4.00 9.55
CA LEU A 27 -0.59 3.55 8.17
C LEU A 27 -1.74 2.55 8.00
N PHE A 28 -1.96 1.70 8.99
CA PHE A 28 -3.09 0.76 9.00
C PHE A 28 -4.45 1.45 9.06
N ILE A 29 -4.53 2.61 9.71
CA ILE A 29 -5.75 3.40 9.74
C ILE A 29 -5.93 4.15 8.41
N VAL A 30 -4.85 4.70 7.87
CA VAL A 30 -4.87 5.50 6.64
C VAL A 30 -5.25 4.66 5.42
N LEU A 31 -4.69 3.46 5.28
CA LEU A 31 -4.89 2.64 4.08
C LEU A 31 -6.37 2.34 3.79
N PRO A 32 -7.17 1.79 4.73
CA PRO A 32 -8.60 1.62 4.50
C PRO A 32 -9.36 2.92 4.23
N MET A 33 -8.99 4.01 4.92
CA MET A 33 -9.62 5.32 4.69
C MET A 33 -9.33 5.84 3.27
N ILE A 34 -8.09 5.69 2.79
CA ILE A 34 -7.70 6.05 1.41
C ILE A 34 -8.49 5.24 0.40
N LEU A 35 -8.59 3.92 0.57
CA LEU A 35 -9.34 3.05 -0.34
C LEU A 35 -10.84 3.38 -0.35
N LEU A 36 -11.42 3.64 0.82
CA LEU A 36 -12.80 4.12 0.92
C LEU A 36 -12.98 5.50 0.27
N GLY A 37 -11.98 6.37 0.41
CA GLY A 37 -11.92 7.67 -0.25
C GLY A 37 -11.91 7.53 -1.77
N VAL A 38 -11.02 6.70 -2.32
CA VAL A 38 -10.96 6.39 -3.76
C VAL A 38 -12.29 5.82 -4.25
N TYR A 39 -12.87 4.85 -3.54
CA TYR A 39 -14.18 4.29 -3.88
C TYR A 39 -15.28 5.37 -3.95
N ASN A 40 -15.35 6.26 -2.95
CA ASN A 40 -16.34 7.32 -2.92
C ASN A 40 -16.13 8.34 -4.06
N VAL A 41 -14.88 8.68 -4.37
CA VAL A 41 -14.55 9.57 -5.50
C VAL A 41 -14.96 8.94 -6.82
N THR A 42 -14.58 7.68 -7.04
CA THR A 42 -14.76 6.99 -8.33
C THR A 42 -16.20 6.57 -8.61
N LYS A 43 -16.93 6.09 -7.60
CA LYS A 43 -18.29 5.56 -7.76
C LYS A 43 -19.37 6.57 -7.37
N LYS A 44 -19.14 7.47 -6.42
CA LYS A 44 -20.16 8.38 -5.86
C LYS A 44 -19.85 9.87 -6.11
N ASN A 45 -18.72 10.20 -6.70
CA ASN A 45 -18.24 11.58 -6.90
C ASN A 45 -18.23 12.41 -5.59
N ARG A 46 -17.89 11.76 -4.45
CA ARG A 46 -17.83 12.36 -3.11
C ARG A 46 -16.39 12.40 -2.61
N TYR A 47 -15.88 13.59 -2.29
CA TYR A 47 -14.47 13.82 -1.95
C TYR A 47 -14.18 13.90 -0.46
N GLY A 48 -15.16 14.04 0.43
CA GLY A 48 -14.95 14.33 1.85
C GLY A 48 -14.02 13.32 2.56
N ILE A 49 -14.28 12.01 2.44
CA ILE A 49 -13.42 10.98 3.06
C ILE A 49 -12.04 10.97 2.41
N PHE A 50 -11.94 11.20 1.11
CA PHE A 50 -10.67 11.26 0.39
C PHE A 50 -9.79 12.40 0.93
N VAL A 51 -10.33 13.61 1.04
CA VAL A 51 -9.67 14.78 1.62
C VAL A 51 -9.19 14.47 3.05
N LEU A 52 -10.06 13.98 3.92
CA LEU A 52 -9.68 13.65 5.30
C LEU A 52 -8.57 12.59 5.37
N ALA A 53 -8.63 11.58 4.52
CA ALA A 53 -7.64 10.51 4.50
C ALA A 53 -6.27 10.99 4.00
N VAL A 54 -6.25 11.81 2.95
CA VAL A 54 -5.01 12.39 2.41
C VAL A 54 -4.41 13.37 3.40
N LEU A 55 -5.23 14.26 3.98
CA LEU A 55 -4.77 15.20 5.00
C LEU A 55 -4.13 14.48 6.20
N TYR A 56 -4.79 13.45 6.71
CA TYR A 56 -4.23 12.63 7.78
C TYR A 56 -2.93 11.92 7.35
N ASN A 57 -2.87 11.39 6.13
CA ASN A 57 -1.65 10.77 5.60
C ASN A 57 -0.47 11.76 5.57
N ILE A 58 -0.69 13.01 5.17
CA ILE A 58 0.35 14.03 5.09
C ILE A 58 0.97 14.30 6.47
N THR A 59 0.18 14.22 7.55
CA THR A 59 0.69 14.38 8.93
C THR A 59 1.67 13.27 9.36
N LEU A 60 1.68 12.14 8.65
CA LEU A 60 2.53 10.99 8.99
C LEU A 60 3.98 11.12 8.49
N GLY A 61 4.25 12.10 7.65
CA GLY A 61 5.58 12.41 7.15
C GLY A 61 5.86 11.99 5.70
N PRO A 62 6.99 12.45 5.14
CA PRO A 62 7.25 12.39 3.70
C PRO A 62 7.32 10.98 3.10
N LEU A 63 7.87 10.01 3.83
CA LEU A 63 7.94 8.64 3.35
C LEU A 63 6.54 8.01 3.18
N ASN A 64 5.63 8.31 4.10
CA ASN A 64 4.26 7.81 4.05
C ASN A 64 3.47 8.48 2.91
N ILE A 65 3.71 9.77 2.67
CA ILE A 65 3.14 10.50 1.53
C ILE A 65 3.54 9.81 0.22
N TYR A 66 4.82 9.49 0.07
CA TYR A 66 5.34 8.80 -1.10
C TYR A 66 4.70 7.40 -1.27
N THR A 67 4.71 6.58 -0.22
CA THR A 67 4.14 5.23 -0.24
C THR A 67 2.66 5.23 -0.58
N ILE A 68 1.88 6.08 0.07
CA ILE A 68 0.44 6.20 -0.20
C ILE A 68 0.18 6.83 -1.57
N GLY A 69 1.04 7.75 -2.04
CA GLY A 69 0.97 8.29 -3.39
C GLY A 69 1.04 7.19 -4.46
N ILE A 70 1.94 6.23 -4.31
CA ILE A 70 2.04 5.06 -5.22
C ILE A 70 0.76 4.23 -5.15
N VAL A 71 0.25 3.95 -3.95
CA VAL A 71 -1.01 3.19 -3.76
C VAL A 71 -2.17 3.92 -4.43
N LEU A 72 -2.26 5.25 -4.29
CA LEU A 72 -3.31 6.05 -4.92
C LEU A 72 -3.25 5.97 -6.44
N ILE A 73 -2.06 6.13 -7.04
CA ILE A 73 -1.87 6.01 -8.50
C ILE A 73 -2.36 4.63 -8.95
N PHE A 74 -1.94 3.57 -8.27
CA PHE A 74 -2.36 2.21 -8.58
C PHE A 74 -3.88 2.05 -8.49
N CYS A 75 -4.51 2.49 -7.39
CA CYS A 75 -5.95 2.39 -7.17
C CYS A 75 -6.77 3.17 -8.22
N PHE A 76 -6.34 4.38 -8.61
CA PHE A 76 -7.02 5.14 -9.65
C PHE A 76 -6.82 4.51 -11.04
N CYS A 77 -5.66 3.95 -11.35
CA CYS A 77 -5.44 3.18 -12.57
C CYS A 77 -6.37 1.97 -12.63
N MET A 78 -6.46 1.20 -11.56
CA MET A 78 -7.36 0.05 -11.47
C MET A 78 -8.83 0.47 -11.62
N ALA A 79 -9.28 1.47 -10.86
CA ALA A 79 -10.64 1.98 -10.95
C ALA A 79 -10.99 2.49 -12.36
N TYR A 80 -10.01 3.05 -13.10
CA TYR A 80 -10.20 3.47 -14.48
C TYR A 80 -10.28 2.28 -15.44
N ILE A 81 -9.37 1.31 -15.34
CA ILE A 81 -9.32 0.12 -16.19
C ILE A 81 -10.64 -0.69 -16.09
N PHE A 82 -11.17 -0.82 -14.89
CA PHE A 82 -12.42 -1.55 -14.63
C PHE A 82 -13.69 -0.66 -14.69
N SER A 83 -13.55 0.59 -15.13
CA SER A 83 -14.71 1.46 -15.37
C SER A 83 -15.32 1.18 -16.76
N ASP A 84 -16.61 1.50 -16.91
CA ASP A 84 -17.32 1.45 -18.20
C ASP A 84 -17.03 2.67 -19.10
N ARG A 85 -16.03 3.51 -18.73
CA ARG A 85 -15.68 4.72 -19.48
C ARG A 85 -14.88 4.40 -20.74
N LYS A 86 -14.88 5.31 -21.70
CA LYS A 86 -14.00 5.25 -22.86
C LYS A 86 -12.55 5.19 -22.38
N LYS A 87 -11.76 4.30 -22.98
CA LYS A 87 -10.39 4.03 -22.55
C LYS A 87 -9.40 4.79 -23.44
N GLY A 88 -9.16 6.04 -23.09
CA GLY A 88 -8.14 6.87 -23.75
C GLY A 88 -7.26 7.58 -22.73
N VAL A 89 -6.06 8.00 -23.16
CA VAL A 89 -5.12 8.71 -22.27
C VAL A 89 -5.72 10.03 -21.79
N ALA A 90 -6.38 10.78 -22.66
CA ALA A 90 -7.06 12.02 -22.30
C ALA A 90 -8.20 11.81 -21.29
N ASP A 91 -8.96 10.73 -21.46
CA ASP A 91 -10.04 10.37 -20.54
C ASP A 91 -9.50 9.99 -19.17
N PHE A 92 -8.36 9.29 -19.11
CA PHE A 92 -7.67 8.99 -17.86
C PHE A 92 -7.25 10.26 -17.11
N PHE A 93 -6.59 11.20 -17.79
CA PHE A 93 -6.22 12.48 -17.18
C PHE A 93 -7.43 13.27 -16.71
N SER A 94 -8.50 13.31 -17.49
CA SER A 94 -9.77 13.91 -17.08
C SER A 94 -10.39 13.23 -15.85
N TYR A 95 -10.13 11.95 -15.66
CA TYR A 95 -10.63 11.17 -14.52
C TYR A 95 -9.88 11.47 -13.22
N ILE A 96 -8.55 11.61 -13.29
CA ILE A 96 -7.69 11.74 -12.10
C ILE A 96 -7.35 13.18 -11.71
N TRP A 97 -7.57 14.19 -12.57
CA TRP A 97 -7.09 15.54 -12.32
C TRP A 97 -7.60 16.16 -11.01
N LYS A 98 -8.88 15.95 -10.66
CA LYS A 98 -9.44 16.46 -9.41
C LYS A 98 -8.81 15.84 -8.16
N PRO A 99 -8.72 14.50 -8.02
CA PRO A 99 -7.97 13.86 -6.94
C PRO A 99 -6.52 14.33 -6.83
N VAL A 100 -5.82 14.46 -7.97
CA VAL A 100 -4.43 14.95 -8.01
C VAL A 100 -4.34 16.39 -7.53
N LEU A 101 -5.25 17.25 -7.99
CA LEU A 101 -5.30 18.66 -7.54
C LEU A 101 -5.55 18.74 -6.03
N ILE A 102 -6.49 17.96 -5.49
CA ILE A 102 -6.75 17.89 -4.05
C ILE A 102 -5.48 17.48 -3.32
N TYR A 103 -4.81 16.42 -3.76
CA TYR A 103 -3.58 15.94 -3.14
C TYR A 103 -2.48 17.03 -3.10
N ILE A 104 -2.28 17.75 -4.21
CA ILE A 104 -1.32 18.86 -4.30
C ILE A 104 -1.71 20.01 -3.37
N LEU A 105 -2.98 20.40 -3.38
CA LEU A 105 -3.46 21.50 -2.52
C LEU A 105 -3.28 21.16 -1.04
N GLU A 106 -3.58 19.94 -0.62
CA GLU A 106 -3.36 19.51 0.75
C GLU A 106 -1.88 19.48 1.13
N MET A 107 -1.00 19.06 0.23
CA MET A 107 0.45 19.16 0.43
C MET A 107 0.90 20.60 0.60
N LEU A 108 0.35 21.54 -0.16
CA LEU A 108 0.66 22.97 -0.03
C LEU A 108 0.15 23.54 1.32
N VAL A 109 -1.06 23.21 1.73
CA VAL A 109 -1.60 23.61 3.04
C VAL A 109 -0.73 23.09 4.18
N MET A 110 -0.27 21.85 4.07
CA MET A 110 0.57 21.20 5.09
C MET A 110 2.07 21.48 4.93
N ALA A 111 2.48 22.31 3.97
CA ALA A 111 3.89 22.58 3.69
C ALA A 111 4.65 23.14 4.91
N VAL A 112 3.98 23.89 5.79
CA VAL A 112 4.54 24.41 7.05
C VAL A 112 5.10 23.28 7.92
N PHE A 113 4.46 22.09 7.92
CA PHE A 113 4.91 20.94 8.68
C PHE A 113 5.83 20.03 7.85
N LEU A 114 5.58 19.93 6.54
CA LEU A 114 6.35 19.07 5.64
C LEU A 114 7.77 19.57 5.42
N ILE A 115 7.96 20.85 5.15
CA ILE A 115 9.27 21.43 4.82
C ILE A 115 10.29 21.19 5.94
N PRO A 116 10.01 21.50 7.23
CA PRO A 116 10.94 21.21 8.31
C PRO A 116 11.23 19.72 8.48
N THR A 117 10.21 18.87 8.27
CA THR A 117 10.37 17.42 8.36
C THR A 117 11.25 16.88 7.23
N MET A 118 11.03 17.34 6.00
CA MET A 118 11.87 16.99 4.85
C MET A 118 13.30 17.46 5.04
N TYR A 119 13.49 18.68 5.53
CA TYR A 119 14.82 19.19 5.83
C TYR A 119 15.58 18.31 6.82
N LYS A 120 14.92 17.86 7.91
CA LYS A 120 15.52 16.91 8.88
C LYS A 120 15.87 15.57 8.26
N VAL A 121 15.04 15.05 7.35
CA VAL A 121 15.31 13.77 6.66
C VAL A 121 16.52 13.90 5.75
N VAL A 122 16.63 14.99 5.00
CA VAL A 122 17.73 15.26 4.07
C VAL A 122 19.03 15.55 4.83
N SER A 123 18.99 16.43 5.84
CA SER A 123 20.18 16.82 6.63
C SER A 123 20.66 15.70 7.56
N GLY A 124 19.80 14.77 7.93
CA GLY A 124 20.12 13.63 8.80
C GLY A 124 20.99 12.53 8.18
N GLY A 125 21.50 12.72 6.96
CA GLY A 125 22.42 11.79 6.28
C GLY A 125 21.82 10.45 5.86
N ARG A 126 20.52 10.21 6.11
CA ARG A 126 19.86 8.94 5.77
C ARG A 126 19.75 8.71 4.26
N ILE A 127 19.74 9.77 3.47
CA ILE A 127 19.64 9.71 2.00
C ILE A 127 21.02 9.61 1.36
N GLY A 128 22.06 10.18 1.97
CA GLY A 128 23.40 10.28 1.37
C GLY A 128 24.26 9.01 1.42
N ASN A 129 23.94 8.05 2.30
CA ASN A 129 24.75 6.85 2.53
C ASN A 129 24.13 5.56 1.96
N ALA A 130 23.08 5.66 1.18
CA ALA A 130 22.45 4.50 0.58
C ALA A 130 23.20 4.06 -0.67
N SER A 131 23.99 3.00 -0.57
CA SER A 131 24.51 2.29 -1.73
C SER A 131 23.34 1.55 -2.42
N ILE A 132 22.98 2.02 -3.61
CA ILE A 132 21.95 1.34 -4.41
C ILE A 132 22.61 0.12 -5.08
N ASN A 133 22.60 -1.01 -4.40
CA ASN A 133 22.93 -2.28 -5.01
C ASN A 133 21.64 -2.85 -5.63
N PHE A 134 21.44 -2.58 -6.92
CA PHE A 134 20.27 -3.10 -7.63
C PHE A 134 20.41 -4.63 -7.80
N GLN A 135 19.48 -5.36 -7.20
CA GLN A 135 19.35 -6.81 -7.37
C GLN A 135 18.05 -7.12 -8.12
N TRP A 136 18.08 -8.08 -9.03
CA TRP A 136 16.90 -8.54 -9.75
C TRP A 136 16.05 -9.54 -8.95
N LEU A 137 16.69 -10.29 -8.07
CA LEU A 137 16.06 -11.28 -7.20
C LEU A 137 16.61 -11.12 -5.79
N TYR A 138 15.79 -11.44 -4.81
CA TYR A 138 16.23 -11.56 -3.41
C TYR A 138 17.04 -12.84 -3.19
N ASP A 139 17.73 -12.90 -2.07
CA ASP A 139 18.40 -14.13 -1.63
C ASP A 139 17.38 -15.23 -1.28
N VAL A 140 17.80 -16.48 -1.38
CA VAL A 140 16.95 -17.65 -1.08
C VAL A 140 16.41 -17.59 0.36
N SER A 141 17.19 -17.04 1.29
CA SER A 141 16.78 -16.81 2.68
C SER A 141 15.54 -15.95 2.80
N TYR A 142 15.41 -14.91 1.96
CA TYR A 142 14.22 -14.06 1.91
C TYR A 142 12.98 -14.85 1.51
N TYR A 143 13.06 -15.66 0.44
CA TYR A 143 11.90 -16.44 -0.01
C TYR A 143 11.47 -17.46 1.04
N ARG A 144 12.43 -18.07 1.74
CA ARG A 144 12.13 -18.96 2.85
C ARG A 144 11.39 -18.22 3.98
N SER A 145 11.88 -17.04 4.38
CA SER A 145 11.21 -16.24 5.40
C SER A 145 9.85 -15.72 4.93
N LEU A 146 9.68 -15.42 3.64
CA LEU A 146 8.39 -15.03 3.06
C LEU A 146 7.33 -16.13 3.24
N PHE A 147 7.68 -17.39 2.94
CA PHE A 147 6.77 -18.53 3.14
C PHE A 147 6.42 -18.75 4.62
N HIS A 148 7.42 -18.71 5.50
CA HIS A 148 7.18 -18.83 6.95
C HIS A 148 6.37 -17.66 7.50
N GLY A 149 6.67 -16.45 7.06
CA GLY A 149 6.02 -15.24 7.51
C GLY A 149 4.61 -15.00 6.95
N LEU A 150 4.16 -15.78 5.95
CA LEU A 150 2.78 -15.71 5.49
C LEU A 150 1.78 -16.11 6.58
N VAL A 151 2.08 -17.16 7.33
CA VAL A 151 1.21 -17.71 8.39
C VAL A 151 1.77 -17.40 9.78
N GLY A 152 3.10 -17.36 9.89
CA GLY A 152 3.81 -17.03 11.13
C GLY A 152 3.89 -15.53 11.39
N VAL A 153 4.49 -15.21 12.52
CA VAL A 153 4.79 -13.82 12.94
C VAL A 153 6.27 -13.48 12.73
N ASP A 154 6.96 -14.27 11.92
CA ASP A 154 8.39 -14.10 11.67
C ASP A 154 8.68 -12.89 10.78
N GLU A 155 9.84 -12.29 11.01
CA GLU A 155 10.33 -11.17 10.20
C GLU A 155 10.71 -11.66 8.79
N ILE A 156 10.18 -10.98 7.79
CA ILE A 156 10.44 -11.23 6.36
C ILE A 156 11.43 -10.17 5.87
N GLY A 157 12.68 -10.59 5.64
CA GLY A 157 13.73 -9.67 5.24
C GLY A 157 14.00 -8.59 6.29
N ILE A 158 13.95 -7.32 5.91
CA ILE A 158 14.22 -6.18 6.80
C ILE A 158 12.89 -5.49 7.15
N HIS A 159 12.42 -5.66 8.36
CA HIS A 159 11.19 -5.04 8.89
C HIS A 159 9.91 -5.37 8.11
N GLY A 160 9.87 -6.50 7.42
CA GLY A 160 8.68 -7.00 6.75
C GLY A 160 7.93 -8.00 7.64
N TYR A 161 6.62 -7.88 7.71
CA TYR A 161 5.74 -8.82 8.41
C TYR A 161 4.43 -8.95 7.62
N ILE A 162 3.88 -10.12 7.54
CA ILE A 162 2.56 -10.39 6.97
C ILE A 162 1.68 -11.03 8.02
N GLY A 163 1.93 -12.30 8.37
CA GLY A 163 1.29 -13.03 9.45
C GLY A 163 -0.23 -13.00 9.38
N VAL A 164 -0.81 -13.53 8.31
CA VAL A 164 -2.26 -13.62 8.14
C VAL A 164 -2.79 -15.00 8.53
N THR A 165 -4.07 -15.08 8.82
CA THR A 165 -4.71 -16.36 9.12
C THR A 165 -4.71 -17.28 7.90
N THR A 166 -4.57 -18.58 8.11
CA THR A 166 -4.65 -19.59 7.05
C THR A 166 -5.96 -19.51 6.27
N ILE A 167 -7.05 -19.08 6.94
CA ILE A 167 -8.36 -18.87 6.32
C ILE A 167 -8.29 -17.78 5.24
N ALA A 168 -7.57 -16.68 5.49
CA ALA A 168 -7.41 -15.61 4.51
C ALA A 168 -6.66 -16.10 3.26
N ILE A 169 -5.62 -16.92 3.44
CA ILE A 169 -4.88 -17.53 2.32
C ILE A 169 -5.79 -18.47 1.53
N LEU A 170 -6.59 -19.28 2.21
CA LEU A 170 -7.55 -20.18 1.54
C LEU A 170 -8.61 -19.38 0.76
N ALA A 171 -9.09 -18.26 1.29
CA ALA A 171 -10.05 -17.40 0.59
C ALA A 171 -9.46 -16.87 -0.73
N VAL A 172 -8.21 -16.40 -0.73
CA VAL A 172 -7.52 -15.98 -1.96
C VAL A 172 -7.36 -17.13 -2.95
N VAL A 173 -6.99 -18.33 -2.48
CA VAL A 173 -6.89 -19.52 -3.34
C VAL A 173 -8.24 -19.85 -3.97
N CYS A 174 -9.33 -19.83 -3.19
CA CYS A 174 -10.68 -20.05 -3.68
C CYS A 174 -11.07 -18.98 -4.73
N LEU A 175 -10.74 -17.71 -4.47
CA LEU A 175 -10.98 -16.63 -5.42
C LEU A 175 -10.24 -16.86 -6.75
N VAL A 176 -9.00 -17.31 -6.72
CA VAL A 176 -8.19 -17.58 -7.93
C VAL A 176 -8.76 -18.75 -8.71
N ILE A 177 -9.21 -19.82 -8.05
CA ILE A 177 -9.74 -21.04 -8.70
C ILE A 177 -11.15 -20.82 -9.26
N LYS A 178 -11.92 -19.88 -8.73
CA LYS A 178 -13.28 -19.61 -9.16
C LYS A 178 -13.33 -19.28 -10.66
N GLY A 179 -14.12 -20.03 -11.45
CA GLY A 179 -14.20 -19.88 -12.90
C GLY A 179 -14.90 -18.57 -13.33
N ASN A 180 -16.16 -18.36 -12.89
CA ASN A 180 -16.92 -17.17 -13.22
C ASN A 180 -16.72 -16.10 -12.13
N LYS A 181 -15.91 -15.09 -12.45
CA LYS A 181 -15.59 -13.99 -11.54
C LYS A 181 -16.44 -12.76 -11.85
N SER A 182 -17.03 -12.16 -10.83
CA SER A 182 -17.59 -10.82 -10.89
C SER A 182 -16.52 -9.76 -11.21
N LEU A 183 -16.93 -8.55 -11.55
CA LEU A 183 -16.00 -7.45 -11.84
C LEU A 183 -15.08 -7.18 -10.63
N LEU A 184 -15.65 -7.13 -9.43
CA LEU A 184 -14.90 -6.94 -8.19
C LEU A 184 -13.86 -8.05 -7.95
N GLU A 185 -14.25 -9.31 -8.15
CA GLU A 185 -13.34 -10.44 -8.00
C GLU A 185 -12.19 -10.42 -9.02
N LYS A 186 -12.43 -9.91 -10.23
CA LYS A 186 -11.37 -9.67 -11.21
C LYS A 186 -10.40 -8.56 -10.75
N GLU A 187 -10.94 -7.45 -10.24
CA GLU A 187 -10.13 -6.37 -9.64
C GLU A 187 -9.25 -6.92 -8.52
N LEU A 188 -9.81 -7.70 -7.60
CA LEU A 188 -9.08 -8.34 -6.50
C LEU A 188 -8.01 -9.30 -7.01
N CYS A 189 -8.28 -10.13 -8.00
CA CYS A 189 -7.25 -11.00 -8.60
C CYS A 189 -6.07 -10.20 -9.18
N VAL A 190 -6.33 -9.09 -9.88
CA VAL A 190 -5.25 -8.25 -10.43
C VAL A 190 -4.45 -7.58 -9.31
N CYS A 191 -5.12 -7.11 -8.25
CA CYS A 191 -4.45 -6.59 -7.06
C CYS A 191 -3.57 -7.66 -6.40
N GLY A 192 -4.05 -8.90 -6.30
CA GLY A 192 -3.28 -10.02 -5.75
C GLY A 192 -2.04 -10.36 -6.57
N VAL A 193 -2.16 -10.40 -7.90
CA VAL A 193 -1.00 -10.58 -8.78
C VAL A 193 0.01 -9.45 -8.61
N ALA A 194 -0.45 -8.19 -8.57
CA ALA A 194 0.43 -7.05 -8.34
C ALA A 194 1.13 -7.13 -6.98
N ALA A 195 0.39 -7.49 -5.91
CA ALA A 195 0.94 -7.69 -4.58
C ALA A 195 2.01 -8.80 -4.54
N LEU A 196 1.76 -9.94 -5.21
CA LEU A 196 2.73 -11.02 -5.34
C LEU A 196 3.99 -10.58 -6.10
N LEU A 197 3.85 -9.87 -7.21
CA LEU A 197 4.99 -9.38 -7.97
C LEU A 197 5.85 -8.42 -7.12
N ILE A 198 5.21 -7.52 -6.37
CA ILE A 198 5.89 -6.59 -5.47
C ILE A 198 6.61 -7.34 -4.34
N ALA A 199 6.03 -8.45 -3.82
CA ALA A 199 6.65 -9.26 -2.77
C ALA A 199 7.82 -10.10 -3.28
N ILE A 200 7.71 -10.65 -4.48
CA ILE A 200 8.71 -11.58 -5.05
C ILE A 200 9.91 -10.80 -5.60
N PHE A 201 9.69 -9.64 -6.20
CA PHE A 201 10.77 -8.89 -6.84
C PHE A 201 11.25 -7.71 -5.99
N PRO A 202 12.58 -7.47 -5.92
CA PRO A 202 13.18 -6.35 -5.18
C PRO A 202 12.69 -4.96 -5.61
N ILE A 203 12.14 -4.84 -6.81
CA ILE A 203 11.59 -3.59 -7.33
C ILE A 203 10.52 -3.00 -6.39
N GLY A 204 9.74 -3.85 -5.71
CA GLY A 204 8.77 -3.40 -4.72
C GLY A 204 9.44 -2.70 -3.54
N SER A 205 10.52 -3.29 -3.01
CA SER A 205 11.26 -2.69 -1.90
C SER A 205 11.88 -1.34 -2.30
N TYR A 206 12.47 -1.25 -3.48
CA TYR A 206 13.00 0.03 -3.99
C TYR A 206 11.90 1.05 -4.21
N LEU A 207 10.80 0.66 -4.88
CA LEU A 207 9.70 1.53 -5.20
C LEU A 207 9.08 2.15 -3.94
N PHE A 208 8.77 1.33 -2.93
CA PHE A 208 8.11 1.80 -1.71
C PHE A 208 9.04 2.44 -0.68
N ASN A 209 10.35 2.29 -0.85
CA ASN A 209 11.35 2.93 0.01
C ASN A 209 12.03 4.15 -0.64
N GLY A 210 11.48 4.69 -1.72
CA GLY A 210 12.00 5.87 -2.40
C GLY A 210 13.37 5.66 -3.07
N GLY A 211 13.73 4.43 -3.43
CA GLY A 211 15.01 4.10 -4.06
C GLY A 211 16.21 4.05 -3.11
N ILE A 212 16.00 4.22 -1.80
CA ILE A 212 17.09 4.42 -0.82
C ILE A 212 17.69 3.08 -0.32
N GLY A 213 17.14 1.95 -0.71
CA GLY A 213 17.64 0.63 -0.30
C GLY A 213 16.52 -0.37 0.02
N PHE A 214 16.91 -1.57 0.47
CA PHE A 214 15.97 -2.62 0.78
C PHE A 214 15.25 -2.38 2.10
N ASN A 215 13.94 -2.33 2.06
CA ASN A 215 13.08 -2.31 3.23
C ASN A 215 11.73 -2.92 2.87
N HIS A 216 11.30 -3.90 3.64
CA HIS A 216 10.10 -4.69 3.35
C HIS A 216 8.85 -4.20 4.10
N ARG A 217 8.88 -2.97 4.62
CA ARG A 217 7.73 -2.37 5.34
C ARG A 217 6.46 -2.32 4.52
N PHE A 218 6.56 -2.23 3.19
CA PHE A 218 5.41 -2.22 2.28
C PHE A 218 4.58 -3.52 2.31
N LEU A 219 5.09 -4.60 2.91
CA LEU A 219 4.36 -5.87 3.05
C LEU A 219 3.04 -5.73 3.82
N PHE A 220 2.85 -4.65 4.59
CA PHE A 220 1.55 -4.35 5.19
C PHE A 220 0.41 -4.20 4.16
N ILE A 221 0.72 -3.75 2.94
CA ILE A 221 -0.25 -3.66 1.84
C ILE A 221 -0.73 -5.05 1.44
N ILE A 222 0.19 -6.02 1.44
CA ILE A 222 -0.12 -7.43 1.15
C ILE A 222 -0.95 -8.03 2.27
N ALA A 223 -0.57 -7.78 3.53
CA ALA A 223 -1.34 -8.22 4.69
C ALA A 223 -2.78 -7.66 4.65
N PHE A 224 -2.93 -6.39 4.28
CA PHE A 224 -4.23 -5.77 4.09
C PHE A 224 -5.04 -6.44 2.97
N TYR A 225 -4.41 -6.67 1.81
CA TYR A 225 -5.05 -7.34 0.68
C TYR A 225 -5.58 -8.72 1.07
N LEU A 226 -4.74 -9.54 1.73
CA LEU A 226 -5.10 -10.88 2.17
C LEU A 226 -6.23 -10.90 3.23
N CYS A 227 -6.48 -9.80 3.93
CA CYS A 227 -7.53 -9.70 4.93
C CYS A 227 -8.88 -9.20 4.37
N ILE A 228 -8.90 -8.62 3.15
CA ILE A 228 -10.12 -8.11 2.53
C ILE A 228 -10.93 -9.22 1.86
N ASP A 229 -10.26 -10.25 1.34
CA ASP A 229 -10.86 -11.41 0.69
C ASP A 229 -11.52 -12.35 1.71
#